data_3a1e74c3ca456671396b76b924aeb9ca
#
_entry.id   3a1e74c3ca456671396b76b924aeb9ca
#
_cell.length_a   1.000
_cell.length_b   1.000
_cell.length_c   1.000
_cell.angle_alpha   90.00
_cell.angle_beta   90.00
_cell.angle_gamma   90.00
#
_symmetry.space_group_name_H-M   'P 1'
#
loop_
_entity.id
_entity.type
_entity.pdbx_description
1 polymer ?
#
loop_
_entity_poly.entity_id
_entity_poly.type
_entity_poly.pdbx_seq_one_letter_code
_entity_poly.pdbx_strand_id
1 'polypeptide(L)'
;PIKAPVYVCGLPRSGTTIITEMLNAHEQLTCHRYSDFPNVYTPYWRNWLLQRSHFTTMAAVERAHKDGLWVTQDSPEAVEEVLWRYFFPEIHNPELDQRLDLRTNNPAFERFYREHIAKLLLIRDAQRYLAKGNYNVHRIGYIQKLFSDARFLVPIRHPVNHILSLHKQHNLFLQSQQQDPRTARQLTMTGHYEFGPQRRCPHLGDNSISEEISAYWSQGSELQGWALLWRQ
;
A
#
# COMPACT_ATOMS: atom_id res chain seq x y z
N PRO A 1 -14.59 -3.23 19.74
CA PRO A 1 -13.38 -4.00 19.39
C PRO A 1 -13.32 -4.21 17.87
N ILE A 2 -12.13 -4.08 17.27
CA ILE A 2 -11.89 -4.43 15.87
C ILE A 2 -11.94 -5.95 15.76
N LYS A 3 -12.73 -6.47 14.81
CA LYS A 3 -12.92 -7.92 14.62
C LYS A 3 -12.52 -8.34 13.22
N ALA A 4 -11.71 -9.37 13.13
CA ALA A 4 -11.29 -10.01 11.90
C ALA A 4 -10.98 -9.03 10.75
N PRO A 5 -10.08 -8.05 10.95
CA PRO A 5 -9.71 -7.13 9.88
C PRO A 5 -9.10 -7.88 8.69
N VAL A 6 -9.32 -7.39 7.48
CA VAL A 6 -8.88 -8.04 6.25
C VAL A 6 -7.75 -7.21 5.62
N TYR A 7 -6.65 -7.87 5.30
CA TYR A 7 -5.50 -7.25 4.66
C TYR A 7 -5.23 -7.90 3.30
N VAL A 8 -5.36 -7.10 2.24
CA VAL A 8 -4.97 -7.50 0.90
C VAL A 8 -3.52 -7.07 0.69
N CYS A 9 -2.62 -8.04 0.70
CA CYS A 9 -1.17 -7.86 0.66
C CYS A 9 -0.57 -8.53 -0.57
N GLY A 10 0.59 -8.09 -1.00
CA GLY A 10 1.35 -8.74 -2.07
C GLY A 10 2.04 -7.74 -2.98
N LEU A 11 2.90 -8.23 -3.82
CA LEU A 11 3.62 -7.39 -4.78
C LEU A 11 2.64 -6.53 -5.61
N PRO A 12 3.01 -5.31 -5.97
CA PRO A 12 2.21 -4.51 -6.88
C PRO A 12 1.94 -5.26 -8.17
N ARG A 13 0.83 -5.00 -8.85
CA ARG A 13 0.41 -5.68 -10.09
C ARG A 13 -0.02 -7.15 -9.95
N SER A 14 -0.15 -7.67 -8.74
CA SER A 14 -0.70 -9.02 -8.50
C SER A 14 -2.23 -9.10 -8.56
N GLY A 15 -2.94 -7.97 -8.58
CA GLY A 15 -4.41 -7.91 -8.55
C GLY A 15 -4.99 -7.40 -7.22
N THR A 16 -4.15 -6.91 -6.31
CA THR A 16 -4.58 -6.39 -4.99
C THR A 16 -5.67 -5.33 -5.09
N THR A 17 -5.61 -4.43 -6.07
CA THR A 17 -6.63 -3.37 -6.23
C THR A 17 -8.00 -3.94 -6.57
N ILE A 18 -8.11 -4.84 -7.55
CA ILE A 18 -9.40 -5.44 -7.96
C ILE A 18 -10.02 -6.20 -6.78
N ILE A 19 -9.22 -6.99 -6.06
CA ILE A 19 -9.70 -7.71 -4.88
C ILE A 19 -10.20 -6.72 -3.81
N THR A 20 -9.46 -5.63 -3.57
CA THR A 20 -9.88 -4.61 -2.60
C THR A 20 -11.18 -3.94 -3.02
N GLU A 21 -11.35 -3.59 -4.29
CA GLU A 21 -12.60 -3.01 -4.83
C GLU A 21 -13.78 -3.98 -4.66
N MET A 22 -13.59 -5.25 -5.00
CA MET A 22 -14.63 -6.26 -4.84
C MET A 22 -15.05 -6.44 -3.37
N LEU A 23 -14.08 -6.47 -2.46
CA LEU A 23 -14.35 -6.59 -1.03
C LEU A 23 -14.99 -5.33 -0.46
N ASN A 24 -14.56 -4.14 -0.89
CA ASN A 24 -15.11 -2.87 -0.45
C ASN A 24 -16.56 -2.63 -0.93
N ALA A 25 -17.03 -3.38 -1.92
CA ALA A 25 -18.43 -3.37 -2.32
C ALA A 25 -19.36 -4.01 -1.25
N HIS A 26 -18.81 -4.73 -0.29
CA HIS A 26 -19.58 -5.32 0.80
C HIS A 26 -19.84 -4.28 1.90
N GLU A 27 -21.09 -4.06 2.26
CA GLU A 27 -21.55 -3.02 3.19
C GLU A 27 -20.89 -3.05 4.58
N GLN A 28 -20.49 -4.23 5.05
CA GLN A 28 -19.84 -4.39 6.36
C GLN A 28 -18.35 -4.06 6.36
N LEU A 29 -17.74 -3.88 5.18
CA LEU A 29 -16.31 -3.61 5.03
C LEU A 29 -16.07 -2.13 4.76
N THR A 30 -15.02 -1.59 5.33
CA THR A 30 -14.53 -0.26 4.96
C THR A 30 -13.01 -0.21 4.96
N CYS A 31 -12.48 0.63 4.09
CA CYS A 31 -11.05 0.87 3.94
C CYS A 31 -10.77 2.37 3.86
N HIS A 32 -9.51 2.74 3.80
CA HIS A 32 -9.13 4.08 3.38
C HIS A 32 -9.56 4.36 1.94
N ARG A 33 -9.89 5.63 1.67
CA ARG A 33 -10.35 6.13 0.37
C ARG A 33 -9.42 7.24 -0.11
N TYR A 34 -9.48 7.54 -1.40
CA TYR A 34 -8.76 8.70 -1.97
C TYR A 34 -9.07 10.00 -1.22
N SER A 35 -10.31 10.20 -0.78
CA SER A 35 -10.72 11.37 0.01
C SER A 35 -10.08 11.50 1.38
N ASP A 36 -9.47 10.44 1.92
CA ASP A 36 -8.78 10.51 3.23
C ASP A 36 -7.42 11.22 3.11
N PHE A 37 -6.81 11.21 1.94
CA PHE A 37 -5.55 11.94 1.71
C PHE A 37 -5.84 13.43 1.45
N PRO A 38 -5.00 14.37 1.96
CA PRO A 38 -3.77 14.16 2.74
C PRO A 38 -3.99 14.00 4.26
N ASN A 39 -5.21 14.06 4.76
CA ASN A 39 -5.51 14.09 6.21
C ASN A 39 -5.66 12.67 6.81
N VAL A 40 -4.77 11.75 6.43
CA VAL A 40 -4.83 10.34 6.82
C VAL A 40 -4.82 10.13 8.33
N TYR A 41 -4.14 11.02 9.09
CA TYR A 41 -4.01 10.92 10.56
C TYR A 41 -5.32 11.22 11.31
N THR A 42 -6.27 11.92 10.68
CA THR A 42 -7.51 12.38 11.31
C THR A 42 -8.76 11.94 10.52
N PRO A 43 -8.96 10.65 10.27
CA PRO A 43 -9.98 10.15 9.35
C PRO A 43 -11.39 10.51 9.82
N TYR A 44 -11.66 10.46 11.14
CA TYR A 44 -12.97 10.80 11.69
C TYR A 44 -13.36 12.25 11.36
N TRP A 45 -12.51 13.22 11.69
CA TRP A 45 -12.79 14.64 11.47
C TRP A 45 -12.90 14.98 9.98
N ARG A 46 -12.06 14.40 9.16
CA ARG A 46 -12.10 14.58 7.70
C ARG A 46 -13.42 14.09 7.12
N ASN A 47 -13.83 12.87 7.43
CA ASN A 47 -15.09 12.30 6.95
C ASN A 47 -16.31 13.04 7.51
N TRP A 48 -16.30 13.41 8.79
CA TRP A 48 -17.35 14.20 9.41
C TRP A 48 -17.55 15.56 8.70
N LEU A 49 -16.46 16.23 8.35
CA LEU A 49 -16.51 17.49 7.60
C LEU A 49 -17.05 17.29 6.18
N LEU A 50 -16.57 16.25 5.47
CA LEU A 50 -17.02 15.93 4.12
C LEU A 50 -18.51 15.61 4.06
N GLN A 51 -19.05 14.87 5.03
CA GLN A 51 -20.47 14.54 5.09
C GLN A 51 -21.36 15.77 5.30
N ARG A 52 -20.84 16.84 5.89
CA ARG A 52 -21.56 18.10 6.14
C ARG A 52 -21.35 19.17 5.10
N SER A 53 -20.34 19.02 4.28
CA SER A 53 -20.04 19.95 3.19
C SER A 53 -20.66 19.45 1.89
N HIS A 54 -21.34 20.33 1.16
CA HIS A 54 -21.82 20.05 -0.18
C HIS A 54 -20.67 20.09 -1.22
N PHE A 55 -19.58 19.34 -0.91
CA PHE A 55 -18.49 19.24 -1.89
C PHE A 55 -18.99 18.45 -3.10
N THR A 56 -18.84 19.05 -4.27
CA THR A 56 -19.13 18.43 -5.56
C THR A 56 -18.31 17.13 -5.68
N THR A 57 -18.98 16.04 -5.97
CA THR A 57 -18.32 14.76 -6.27
C THR A 57 -17.41 14.97 -7.49
N MET A 58 -16.12 14.68 -7.31
CA MET A 58 -15.20 14.70 -8.44
C MET A 58 -15.61 13.61 -9.44
N ALA A 59 -15.57 13.95 -10.73
CA ALA A 59 -15.76 12.98 -11.80
C ALA A 59 -14.74 11.84 -11.65
N ALA A 60 -15.15 10.64 -12.06
CA ALA A 60 -14.24 9.50 -12.12
C ALA A 60 -13.06 9.82 -13.04
N VAL A 61 -11.85 9.50 -12.59
CA VAL A 61 -10.62 9.66 -13.37
C VAL A 61 -9.88 8.33 -13.47
N GLU A 62 -9.19 8.11 -14.58
CA GLU A 62 -8.32 6.95 -14.68
C GLU A 62 -7.13 7.12 -13.75
N ARG A 63 -6.83 6.08 -12.96
CA ARG A 63 -5.75 6.15 -11.99
C ARG A 63 -4.36 6.21 -12.67
N ALA A 64 -3.37 6.72 -11.94
CA ALA A 64 -1.99 6.95 -12.44
C ALA A 64 -1.32 5.71 -13.06
N HIS A 65 -1.80 4.51 -12.76
CA HIS A 65 -1.29 3.24 -13.32
C HIS A 65 -1.71 2.99 -14.78
N LYS A 66 -2.62 3.78 -15.34
CA LYS A 66 -3.13 3.66 -16.73
C LYS A 66 -3.47 2.21 -17.10
N ASP A 67 -4.26 1.58 -16.27
CA ASP A 67 -4.64 0.16 -16.40
C ASP A 67 -6.16 -0.05 -16.60
N GLY A 68 -6.86 1.01 -17.01
CA GLY A 68 -8.29 1.01 -17.30
C GLY A 68 -9.17 1.08 -16.06
N LEU A 69 -8.61 1.20 -14.86
CA LEU A 69 -9.39 1.37 -13.64
C LEU A 69 -9.66 2.86 -13.40
N TRP A 70 -10.94 3.19 -13.31
CA TRP A 70 -11.44 4.52 -12.98
C TRP A 70 -11.71 4.62 -11.49
N VAL A 71 -11.27 5.69 -10.88
CA VAL A 71 -11.38 5.92 -9.45
C VAL A 71 -12.11 7.23 -9.18
N THR A 72 -12.80 7.25 -8.05
CA THR A 72 -13.44 8.42 -7.49
C THR A 72 -12.83 8.76 -6.13
N GLN A 73 -13.32 9.80 -5.48
CA GLN A 73 -12.93 10.12 -4.10
C GLN A 73 -13.25 8.99 -3.11
N ASP A 74 -14.26 8.18 -3.41
CA ASP A 74 -14.74 7.09 -2.55
C ASP A 74 -14.09 5.75 -2.85
N SER A 75 -13.29 5.66 -3.91
CA SER A 75 -12.56 4.44 -4.24
C SER A 75 -11.51 4.11 -3.18
N PRO A 76 -11.30 2.81 -2.89
CA PRO A 76 -10.27 2.34 -1.98
C PRO A 76 -8.86 2.81 -2.37
N GLU A 77 -8.07 3.24 -1.38
CA GLU A 77 -6.69 3.63 -1.63
C GLU A 77 -5.74 3.16 -0.53
N ALA A 78 -4.50 2.86 -0.92
CA ALA A 78 -3.43 2.37 -0.05
C ALA A 78 -2.68 3.52 0.63
N VAL A 79 -3.37 4.34 1.42
CA VAL A 79 -2.76 5.50 2.07
C VAL A 79 -2.14 5.20 3.42
N GLU A 80 -2.28 3.98 3.94
CA GLU A 80 -1.74 3.61 5.26
C GLU A 80 -0.23 3.70 5.35
N GLU A 81 0.49 3.64 4.23
CA GLU A 81 1.95 3.68 4.25
C GLU A 81 2.49 4.96 4.88
N VAL A 82 1.74 6.06 4.82
CA VAL A 82 2.04 7.31 5.52
C VAL A 82 2.09 7.10 7.04
N LEU A 83 1.16 6.30 7.58
CA LEU A 83 1.10 5.99 9.02
C LEU A 83 2.28 5.11 9.43
N TRP A 84 2.57 4.07 8.65
CA TRP A 84 3.68 3.17 8.91
C TRP A 84 5.01 3.92 8.94
N ARG A 85 5.26 4.78 7.96
CA ARG A 85 6.49 5.59 7.89
C ARG A 85 6.63 6.59 9.04
N TYR A 86 5.54 7.11 9.56
CA TYR A 86 5.60 8.02 10.71
C TYR A 86 6.10 7.32 11.98
N PHE A 87 5.62 6.11 12.23
CA PHE A 87 5.98 5.35 13.42
C PHE A 87 7.21 4.44 13.24
N PHE A 88 7.58 4.16 12.02
CA PHE A 88 8.73 3.35 11.64
C PHE A 88 9.50 4.10 10.53
N PRO A 89 10.25 5.17 10.86
CA PRO A 89 10.86 6.05 9.86
C PRO A 89 11.84 5.34 8.92
N GLU A 90 12.48 4.27 9.40
CA GLU A 90 13.45 3.49 8.63
C GLU A 90 12.84 2.32 7.84
N ILE A 91 11.50 2.20 7.80
CA ILE A 91 10.81 1.03 7.22
C ILE A 91 11.07 0.84 5.70
N HIS A 92 11.57 1.85 5.03
CA HIS A 92 11.97 1.82 3.62
C HIS A 92 13.48 2.05 3.42
N ASN A 93 14.28 1.94 4.49
CA ASN A 93 15.71 1.98 4.35
C ASN A 93 16.23 0.64 3.80
N PRO A 94 16.80 0.62 2.57
CA PRO A 94 17.24 -0.64 1.95
C PRO A 94 18.44 -1.29 2.67
N GLU A 95 19.13 -0.56 3.55
CA GLU A 95 20.25 -1.07 4.33
C GLU A 95 19.82 -1.83 5.59
N LEU A 96 18.53 -1.73 5.94
CA LEU A 96 17.97 -2.36 7.14
C LEU A 96 16.91 -3.41 6.78
N ASP A 97 16.81 -4.45 7.60
CA ASP A 97 15.72 -5.43 7.46
C ASP A 97 14.36 -4.74 7.66
N GLN A 98 13.55 -4.76 6.61
CA GLN A 98 12.25 -4.07 6.57
C GLN A 98 11.09 -4.93 7.06
N ARG A 99 11.37 -6.17 7.50
CA ARG A 99 10.32 -7.03 8.05
C ARG A 99 9.90 -6.56 9.42
N LEU A 100 8.59 -6.54 9.64
CA LEU A 100 8.01 -6.40 10.97
C LEU A 100 7.36 -7.73 11.37
N ASP A 101 7.87 -8.35 12.40
CA ASP A 101 7.48 -9.69 12.85
C ASP A 101 6.79 -9.66 14.23
N LEU A 102 6.57 -10.85 14.80
CA LEU A 102 5.98 -11.02 16.12
C LEU A 102 6.80 -10.38 17.26
N ARG A 103 8.12 -10.18 17.06
CA ARG A 103 9.03 -9.58 18.04
C ARG A 103 9.03 -8.05 17.96
N THR A 104 8.55 -7.49 16.85
CA THR A 104 8.44 -6.04 16.69
C THR A 104 7.54 -5.46 17.76
N ASN A 105 7.97 -4.36 18.38
CA ASN A 105 7.24 -3.69 19.44
C ASN A 105 7.27 -2.18 19.26
N ASN A 106 6.08 -1.57 19.08
CA ASN A 106 5.89 -0.12 19.02
C ASN A 106 4.55 0.23 19.67
N PRO A 107 4.49 0.39 21.02
CA PRO A 107 3.23 0.63 21.73
C PRO A 107 2.51 1.90 21.26
N ALA A 108 3.24 2.92 20.81
CA ALA A 108 2.64 4.15 20.30
C ALA A 108 1.89 3.90 19.00
N PHE A 109 2.50 3.18 18.04
CA PHE A 109 1.83 2.76 16.82
C PHE A 109 0.65 1.84 17.12
N GLU A 110 0.84 0.81 17.94
CA GLU A 110 -0.18 -0.19 18.25
C GLU A 110 -1.46 0.44 18.81
N ARG A 111 -1.31 1.39 19.74
CA ARG A 111 -2.44 2.16 20.28
C ARG A 111 -3.06 3.06 19.21
N PHE A 112 -2.24 3.86 18.52
CA PHE A 112 -2.72 4.76 17.47
C PHE A 112 -3.47 4.01 16.38
N TYR A 113 -2.91 2.90 15.87
CA TYR A 113 -3.47 2.16 14.75
C TYR A 113 -4.82 1.52 15.09
N ARG A 114 -4.98 0.98 16.32
CA ARG A 114 -6.28 0.48 16.81
C ARG A 114 -7.32 1.59 16.91
N GLU A 115 -6.96 2.72 17.48
CA GLU A 115 -7.86 3.87 17.59
C GLU A 115 -8.23 4.45 16.22
N HIS A 116 -7.27 4.49 15.31
CA HIS A 116 -7.44 4.96 13.94
C HIS A 116 -8.45 4.10 13.16
N ILE A 117 -8.28 2.79 13.20
CA ILE A 117 -9.22 1.84 12.59
C ILE A 117 -10.61 1.97 13.24
N ALA A 118 -10.69 2.06 14.56
CA ALA A 118 -11.97 2.19 15.26
C ALA A 118 -12.71 3.48 14.84
N LYS A 119 -11.99 4.58 14.63
CA LYS A 119 -12.56 5.85 14.13
C LYS A 119 -13.08 5.73 12.70
N LEU A 120 -12.37 5.01 11.82
CA LEU A 120 -12.85 4.74 10.46
C LEU A 120 -14.12 3.87 10.46
N LEU A 121 -14.13 2.81 11.24
CA LEU A 121 -15.32 1.95 11.38
C LEU A 121 -16.52 2.74 11.88
N LEU A 122 -16.33 3.58 12.90
CA LEU A 122 -17.39 4.39 13.49
C LEU A 122 -17.97 5.40 12.49
N ILE A 123 -17.14 6.17 11.81
CA ILE A 123 -17.63 7.26 10.93
C ILE A 123 -18.27 6.72 9.64
N ARG A 124 -17.95 5.48 9.25
CA ARG A 124 -18.48 4.84 8.05
C ARG A 124 -19.52 3.77 8.30
N ASP A 125 -19.91 3.62 9.55
CA ASP A 125 -20.89 2.63 10.02
C ASP A 125 -20.59 1.21 9.52
N ALA A 126 -19.31 0.82 9.61
CA ALA A 126 -18.83 -0.46 9.13
C ALA A 126 -18.38 -1.37 10.29
N GLN A 127 -18.41 -2.67 10.07
CA GLN A 127 -18.12 -3.67 11.11
C GLN A 127 -16.68 -4.17 11.04
N ARG A 128 -16.09 -4.20 9.84
CA ARG A 128 -14.78 -4.78 9.60
C ARG A 128 -13.89 -3.84 8.78
N TYR A 129 -12.65 -3.80 9.17
CA TYR A 129 -11.65 -3.04 8.47
C TYR A 129 -11.04 -3.84 7.32
N LEU A 130 -10.87 -3.17 6.19
CA LEU A 130 -10.19 -3.67 5.00
C LEU A 130 -9.00 -2.76 4.71
N ALA A 131 -7.83 -3.32 4.52
CA ALA A 131 -6.64 -2.59 4.09
C ALA A 131 -6.04 -3.21 2.84
N LYS A 132 -5.47 -2.36 1.99
CA LYS A 132 -4.61 -2.77 0.89
C LYS A 132 -3.24 -2.16 1.09
N GLY A 133 -2.19 -2.96 1.01
CA GLY A 133 -0.83 -2.45 1.07
C GLY A 133 0.16 -3.43 0.46
N ASN A 134 0.96 -2.96 -0.50
CA ASN A 134 1.97 -3.82 -1.13
C ASN A 134 3.01 -4.27 -0.11
N TYR A 135 3.39 -3.38 0.80
CA TYR A 135 4.37 -3.67 1.85
C TYR A 135 3.81 -4.47 3.03
N ASN A 136 2.49 -4.65 3.12
CA ASN A 136 1.90 -5.43 4.21
C ASN A 136 2.31 -6.91 4.17
N VAL A 137 2.78 -7.43 3.04
CA VAL A 137 3.36 -8.77 2.94
C VAL A 137 4.60 -8.92 3.85
N HIS A 138 5.37 -7.85 4.06
CA HIS A 138 6.54 -7.83 4.94
C HIS A 138 6.18 -7.68 6.43
N ARG A 139 4.89 -7.45 6.74
CA ARG A 139 4.38 -7.10 8.08
C ARG A 139 3.31 -8.05 8.60
N ILE A 140 3.05 -9.14 7.88
CA ILE A 140 2.00 -10.11 8.24
C ILE A 140 2.16 -10.55 9.70
N GLY A 141 3.38 -10.89 10.14
CA GLY A 141 3.63 -11.31 11.51
C GLY A 141 3.28 -10.25 12.56
N TYR A 142 3.65 -8.99 12.31
CA TYR A 142 3.32 -7.89 13.22
C TYR A 142 1.83 -7.57 13.23
N ILE A 143 1.18 -7.55 12.06
CA ILE A 143 -0.26 -7.33 11.96
C ILE A 143 -1.03 -8.46 12.68
N GLN A 144 -0.56 -9.72 12.55
CA GLN A 144 -1.13 -10.87 13.26
C GLN A 144 -0.98 -10.75 14.78
N LYS A 145 0.13 -10.17 15.26
CA LYS A 145 0.31 -9.85 16.68
C LYS A 145 -0.70 -8.80 17.14
N LEU A 146 -0.95 -7.78 16.33
CA LEU A 146 -1.92 -6.72 16.65
C LEU A 146 -3.37 -7.22 16.66
N PHE A 147 -3.71 -8.06 15.70
CA PHE A 147 -5.05 -8.60 15.50
C PHE A 147 -4.95 -10.10 15.24
N SER A 148 -5.10 -10.90 16.29
CA SER A 148 -4.95 -12.37 16.24
C SER A 148 -5.94 -13.06 15.30
N ASP A 149 -7.07 -12.41 15.01
CA ASP A 149 -8.12 -12.86 14.11
C ASP A 149 -8.05 -12.23 12.71
N ALA A 150 -6.99 -11.47 12.39
CA ALA A 150 -6.77 -10.86 11.08
C ALA A 150 -6.80 -11.90 9.96
N ARG A 151 -7.32 -11.50 8.80
CA ARG A 151 -7.36 -12.31 7.58
C ARG A 151 -6.47 -11.70 6.52
N PHE A 152 -5.64 -12.51 5.89
CA PHE A 152 -4.71 -12.08 4.86
C PHE A 152 -5.09 -12.70 3.53
N LEU A 153 -5.18 -11.86 2.50
CA LEU A 153 -5.38 -12.27 1.11
C LEU A 153 -4.13 -11.87 0.32
N VAL A 154 -3.41 -12.88 -0.14
CA VAL A 154 -2.17 -12.68 -0.92
C VAL A 154 -2.42 -13.18 -2.34
N PRO A 155 -2.80 -12.31 -3.29
CA PRO A 155 -3.00 -12.72 -4.66
C PRO A 155 -1.67 -13.08 -5.32
N ILE A 156 -1.61 -14.25 -5.91
CA ILE A 156 -0.46 -14.76 -6.66
C ILE A 156 -0.83 -14.77 -8.14
N ARG A 157 -0.04 -14.09 -8.94
CA ARG A 157 -0.19 -14.06 -10.40
C ARG A 157 0.88 -14.94 -11.04
N HIS A 158 0.58 -15.50 -12.23
CA HIS A 158 1.57 -16.25 -13.01
C HIS A 158 2.87 -15.45 -13.18
N PRO A 159 4.06 -15.99 -12.82
CA PRO A 159 5.30 -15.23 -12.67
C PRO A 159 5.66 -14.44 -13.94
N VAL A 160 5.65 -15.05 -15.11
CA VAL A 160 6.00 -14.36 -16.37
C VAL A 160 5.11 -13.13 -16.58
N ASN A 161 3.79 -13.28 -16.47
CA ASN A 161 2.84 -12.17 -16.65
C ASN A 161 2.98 -11.09 -15.57
N HIS A 162 3.36 -11.50 -14.36
CA HIS A 162 3.57 -10.58 -13.25
C HIS A 162 4.83 -9.74 -13.45
N ILE A 163 5.96 -10.39 -13.73
CA ILE A 163 7.25 -9.78 -13.98
C ILE A 163 7.17 -8.77 -15.14
N LEU A 164 6.56 -9.17 -16.27
CA LEU A 164 6.35 -8.27 -17.39
C LEU A 164 5.46 -7.06 -17.02
N SER A 165 4.45 -7.27 -16.18
CA SER A 165 3.59 -6.19 -15.69
C SER A 165 4.32 -5.23 -14.75
N LEU A 166 5.21 -5.72 -13.88
CA LEU A 166 6.07 -4.92 -13.02
C LEU A 166 7.02 -4.05 -13.84
N HIS A 167 7.70 -4.65 -14.79
CA HIS A 167 8.61 -3.95 -15.69
C HIS A 167 7.89 -2.87 -16.53
N LYS A 168 6.76 -3.21 -17.13
CA LYS A 168 5.92 -2.25 -17.86
C LYS A 168 5.52 -1.06 -16.98
N GLN A 169 5.10 -1.33 -15.75
CA GLN A 169 4.67 -0.29 -14.81
C GLN A 169 5.84 0.60 -14.41
N HIS A 170 7.02 0.02 -14.18
CA HIS A 170 8.22 0.78 -13.87
C HIS A 170 8.56 1.77 -15.01
N ASN A 171 8.57 1.31 -16.26
CA ASN A 171 8.83 2.16 -17.42
C ASN A 171 7.79 3.28 -17.58
N LEU A 172 6.49 2.99 -17.33
CA LEU A 172 5.45 4.00 -17.35
C LEU A 172 5.72 5.11 -16.32
N PHE A 173 6.16 4.74 -15.12
CA PHE A 173 6.46 5.71 -14.06
C PHE A 173 7.73 6.50 -14.34
N LEU A 174 8.76 5.91 -14.95
CA LEU A 174 9.93 6.63 -15.43
C LEU A 174 9.53 7.74 -16.43
N GLN A 175 8.71 7.40 -17.41
CA GLN A 175 8.22 8.36 -18.42
C GLN A 175 7.34 9.46 -17.79
N SER A 176 6.40 9.07 -16.94
CA SER A 176 5.49 10.01 -16.28
C SER A 176 6.23 11.03 -15.40
N GLN A 177 7.26 10.60 -14.68
CA GLN A 177 8.03 11.48 -13.80
C GLN A 177 9.00 12.38 -14.57
N GLN A 178 9.43 11.98 -15.75
CA GLN A 178 10.16 12.87 -16.67
C GLN A 178 9.27 14.00 -17.19
N GLN A 179 8.00 13.71 -17.44
CA GLN A 179 7.01 14.68 -17.93
C GLN A 179 6.50 15.62 -16.84
N ASP A 180 6.27 15.10 -15.62
CA ASP A 180 5.81 15.88 -14.47
C ASP A 180 6.52 15.48 -13.17
N PRO A 181 7.52 16.26 -12.74
CA PRO A 181 8.25 16.01 -11.49
C PRO A 181 7.36 16.00 -10.22
N ARG A 182 6.16 16.58 -10.27
CA ARG A 182 5.22 16.55 -9.12
C ARG A 182 4.76 15.13 -8.81
N THR A 183 4.66 14.28 -9.83
CA THR A 183 4.33 12.86 -9.65
C THR A 183 5.35 12.15 -8.75
N ALA A 184 6.65 12.41 -8.95
CA ALA A 184 7.71 11.85 -8.12
C ALA A 184 7.56 12.27 -6.65
N ARG A 185 7.30 13.56 -6.43
CA ARG A 185 7.09 14.08 -5.07
C ARG A 185 5.87 13.46 -4.40
N GLN A 186 4.77 13.30 -5.12
CA GLN A 186 3.56 12.68 -4.60
C GLN A 186 3.80 11.23 -4.17
N LEU A 187 4.47 10.43 -5.00
CA LEU A 187 4.80 9.04 -4.69
C LEU A 187 5.70 8.93 -3.45
N THR A 188 6.71 9.78 -3.35
CA THR A 188 7.58 9.85 -2.17
C THR A 188 6.78 10.25 -0.92
N MET A 189 5.88 11.21 -1.01
CA MET A 189 5.04 11.64 0.13
C MET A 189 4.11 10.52 0.60
N THR A 190 3.57 9.72 -0.31
CA THR A 190 2.69 8.59 0.00
C THR A 190 3.42 7.30 0.32
N GLY A 191 4.76 7.26 0.21
CA GLY A 191 5.57 6.09 0.56
C GLY A 191 5.62 5.01 -0.51
N HIS A 192 5.37 5.37 -1.76
CA HIS A 192 5.43 4.44 -2.90
C HIS A 192 6.82 4.46 -3.54
N TYR A 193 7.61 3.42 -3.24
CA TYR A 193 8.98 3.24 -3.75
C TYR A 193 9.11 2.00 -4.64
N GLU A 194 8.00 1.45 -5.11
CA GLU A 194 8.00 0.24 -5.92
C GLU A 194 8.47 0.49 -7.36
N PHE A 195 8.25 1.72 -7.87
CA PHE A 195 8.48 2.08 -9.28
C PHE A 195 9.11 3.46 -9.45
N GLY A 196 9.64 3.70 -10.64
CA GLY A 196 10.21 4.99 -11.03
C GLY A 196 11.66 5.19 -10.57
N PRO A 197 12.21 6.42 -10.68
CA PRO A 197 13.60 6.71 -10.33
C PRO A 197 13.93 6.49 -8.85
N GLN A 198 12.92 6.57 -7.97
CA GLN A 198 13.10 6.39 -6.52
C GLN A 198 12.79 4.96 -6.07
N ARG A 199 12.70 4.02 -7.02
CA ARG A 199 12.53 2.60 -6.71
C ARG A 199 13.56 2.12 -5.71
N ARG A 200 13.10 1.39 -4.71
CA ARG A 200 13.95 0.74 -3.70
C ARG A 200 13.72 -0.75 -3.73
N CYS A 201 14.79 -1.52 -3.62
CA CYS A 201 14.69 -2.94 -3.38
C CYS A 201 14.35 -3.17 -1.90
N PRO A 202 13.33 -3.96 -1.56
CA PRO A 202 13.08 -4.30 -0.17
C PRO A 202 14.17 -5.24 0.35
N HIS A 203 14.68 -4.94 1.54
CA HIS A 203 15.58 -5.84 2.28
C HIS A 203 14.72 -6.70 3.23
N LEU A 204 14.63 -7.99 2.95
CA LEU A 204 13.78 -8.94 3.68
C LEU A 204 14.61 -9.99 4.42
N GLY A 205 15.61 -9.53 5.17
CA GLY A 205 16.43 -10.33 6.07
C GLY A 205 17.72 -10.87 5.45
N ASP A 206 17.75 -11.17 4.16
CA ASP A 206 18.97 -11.53 3.43
C ASP A 206 19.38 -10.37 2.52
N ASN A 207 20.41 -9.65 2.96
CA ASN A 207 20.90 -8.49 2.24
C ASN A 207 21.52 -8.86 0.88
N SER A 208 22.08 -10.07 0.75
CA SER A 208 22.73 -10.51 -0.49
C SER A 208 21.74 -10.57 -1.67
N ILE A 209 20.48 -10.97 -1.40
CA ILE A 209 19.43 -11.00 -2.41
C ILE A 209 19.03 -9.58 -2.82
N SER A 210 18.92 -8.65 -1.89
CA SER A 210 18.59 -7.25 -2.16
C SER A 210 19.69 -6.55 -2.96
N GLU A 211 20.95 -6.85 -2.66
CA GLU A 211 22.12 -6.38 -3.39
C GLU A 211 22.15 -6.94 -4.83
N GLU A 212 21.87 -8.24 -4.98
CA GLU A 212 21.80 -8.89 -6.30
C GLU A 212 20.70 -8.28 -7.17
N ILE A 213 19.49 -8.08 -6.61
CA ILE A 213 18.39 -7.41 -7.30
C ILE A 213 18.80 -6.00 -7.75
N SER A 214 19.41 -5.24 -6.86
CA SER A 214 19.86 -3.88 -7.12
C SER A 214 20.96 -3.84 -8.18
N ALA A 215 21.86 -4.81 -8.19
CA ALA A 215 22.89 -4.96 -9.21
C ALA A 215 22.29 -5.26 -10.58
N TYR A 216 21.32 -6.17 -10.69
CA TYR A 216 20.61 -6.42 -11.95
C TYR A 216 19.96 -5.14 -12.48
N TRP A 217 19.28 -4.39 -11.64
CA TRP A 217 18.61 -3.16 -12.06
C TRP A 217 19.60 -2.07 -12.50
N SER A 218 20.73 -1.89 -11.81
CA SER A 218 21.76 -0.91 -12.16
C SER A 218 22.47 -1.23 -13.48
N GLN A 219 22.56 -2.51 -13.85
CA GLN A 219 23.15 -2.99 -15.09
C GLN A 219 22.16 -3.04 -16.27
N GLY A 220 20.92 -2.59 -16.07
CA GLY A 220 19.87 -2.64 -17.10
C GLY A 220 19.21 -4.01 -17.29
N SER A 221 19.55 -5.00 -16.46
CA SER A 221 18.97 -6.35 -16.47
C SER A 221 17.65 -6.39 -15.69
N GLU A 222 16.72 -5.52 -16.07
CA GLU A 222 15.48 -5.24 -15.32
C GLU A 222 14.65 -6.49 -15.05
N LEU A 223 14.46 -7.36 -16.04
CA LEU A 223 13.61 -8.54 -15.91
C LEU A 223 14.20 -9.57 -14.93
N GLN A 224 15.51 -9.70 -14.89
CA GLN A 224 16.21 -10.59 -13.95
C GLN A 224 16.00 -10.08 -12.51
N GLY A 225 16.18 -8.79 -12.27
CA GLY A 225 15.94 -8.19 -10.96
C GLY A 225 14.48 -8.35 -10.51
N TRP A 226 13.50 -8.15 -11.41
CA TRP A 226 12.09 -8.39 -11.10
C TRP A 226 11.78 -9.87 -10.84
N ALA A 227 12.43 -10.79 -11.58
CA ALA A 227 12.25 -12.22 -11.37
C ALA A 227 12.79 -12.66 -10.00
N LEU A 228 13.93 -12.14 -9.60
CA LEU A 228 14.52 -12.43 -8.29
C LEU A 228 13.67 -11.85 -7.15
N LEU A 229 13.19 -10.61 -7.29
CA LEU A 229 12.25 -10.01 -6.33
C LEU A 229 10.94 -10.80 -6.21
N TRP A 230 10.43 -11.32 -7.32
CA TRP A 230 9.21 -12.13 -7.31
C TRP A 230 9.39 -13.47 -6.59
N ARG A 231 10.59 -14.02 -6.66
CA ARG A 231 10.96 -15.30 -6.00
C ARG A 231 11.19 -15.15 -4.50
N GLN A 232 11.69 -13.99 -4.03
CA GLN A 232 11.92 -13.67 -2.63
C GLN A 232 10.61 -13.67 -1.80
#